data_94a9fa0502ddf8d90ac97e45800e1e9c
#
_entry.id   94a9fa0502ddf8d90ac97e45800e1e9c
#
_cell.length_a   1.000
_cell.length_b   1.000
_cell.length_c   1.000
_cell.angle_alpha   90.00
_cell.angle_beta   90.00
_cell.angle_gamma   90.00
#
_symmetry.space_group_name_H-M   'P 1'
#
loop_
_entity.id
_entity.type
_entity.pdbx_description
1 polymer ?
#
loop_
_entity_poly.entity_id
_entity_poly.type
_entity_poly.pdbx_seq_one_letter_code
_entity_poly.pdbx_strand_id
1 'polypeptide(L)'
;MKTEVKKVDSIKREISVEISGDVVKNKFEEVFKKIIQEAKVPGFRPGHAPRDIIEKQYSSHAHEQVLRELVPQFYNEAIGKEKLDVIEMPEIRDVKLDRSSLSFKATVEINPEIPVKNYKGIKVNYKKITVAADEIKRNIDSLKESRKIDMLDDTFAKSVGYPDLAELEKALERQIFLQKENQQRQKIEDEIIENLTKDLDFKLPQSLVNRQVQEMLRHAKVDLAMKGIPREKIDEQEKELLKNLEPEAKKQVKVYLVLAEIAKKENIVLDDRMPSKVMEFLLREANWQESS
;
A
#
# COMPACT_ATOMS: atom_id res chain seq x y z
N MET A 1 0.86 -32.54 12.35
CA MET A 1 1.33 -31.54 11.41
C MET A 1 2.84 -31.36 11.60
N LYS A 2 3.57 -31.46 10.50
CA LYS A 2 5.01 -31.18 10.41
C LYS A 2 5.16 -29.93 9.55
N THR A 3 5.95 -28.96 10.03
CA THR A 3 6.21 -27.71 9.33
C THR A 3 7.72 -27.52 9.19
N GLU A 4 8.17 -27.14 8.01
CA GLU A 4 9.56 -26.82 7.73
C GLU A 4 9.60 -25.47 7.02
N VAL A 5 10.42 -24.54 7.53
CA VAL A 5 10.60 -23.22 6.95
C VAL A 5 11.99 -23.08 6.37
N LYS A 6 12.05 -22.85 5.07
CA LYS A 6 13.29 -22.62 4.35
C LYS A 6 13.43 -21.15 3.98
N LYS A 7 14.55 -20.54 4.34
CA LYS A 7 14.92 -19.19 3.91
C LYS A 7 15.34 -19.23 2.44
N VAL A 8 14.53 -18.63 1.56
CA VAL A 8 14.85 -18.53 0.13
C VAL A 8 15.78 -17.34 -0.12
N ASP A 9 15.41 -16.19 0.47
CA ASP A 9 16.26 -14.97 0.46
C ASP A 9 16.00 -14.11 1.70
N SER A 10 16.40 -12.82 1.69
CA SER A 10 16.23 -11.90 2.84
C SER A 10 14.77 -11.70 3.23
N ILE A 11 13.86 -11.71 2.25
CA ILE A 11 12.42 -11.41 2.42
C ILE A 11 11.50 -12.57 2.06
N LYS A 12 12.01 -13.65 1.41
CA LYS A 12 11.18 -14.78 0.99
C LYS A 12 11.42 -16.00 1.87
N ARG A 13 10.32 -16.66 2.26
CA ARG A 13 10.32 -17.94 2.96
C ARG A 13 9.49 -18.95 2.18
N GLU A 14 9.95 -20.17 2.11
CA GLU A 14 9.18 -21.32 1.65
C GLU A 14 8.81 -22.14 2.87
N ILE A 15 7.52 -22.34 3.07
CA ILE A 15 6.96 -23.10 4.18
C ILE A 15 6.42 -24.39 3.59
N SER A 16 7.00 -25.52 3.96
CA SER A 16 6.49 -26.85 3.62
C SER A 16 5.62 -27.35 4.77
N VAL A 17 4.40 -27.72 4.49
CA VAL A 17 3.44 -28.23 5.47
C VAL A 17 3.03 -29.63 5.08
N GLU A 18 3.17 -30.55 6.03
CA GLU A 18 2.72 -31.94 5.89
C GLU A 18 1.77 -32.29 7.04
N ILE A 19 0.59 -32.77 6.70
CA ILE A 19 -0.45 -33.19 7.60
C ILE A 19 -0.79 -34.66 7.30
N SER A 20 -0.80 -35.49 8.29
CA SER A 20 -1.16 -36.91 8.17
C SER A 20 -2.07 -37.34 9.31
N GLY A 21 -2.88 -38.35 9.05
CA GLY A 21 -3.71 -39.01 10.07
C GLY A 21 -5.18 -38.58 10.03
N ASP A 22 -5.84 -38.64 11.20
CA ASP A 22 -7.29 -38.57 11.32
C ASP A 22 -7.88 -37.21 10.96
N VAL A 23 -7.09 -36.14 11.04
CA VAL A 23 -7.58 -34.79 10.70
C VAL A 23 -8.05 -34.71 9.25
N VAL A 24 -7.26 -35.22 8.31
CA VAL A 24 -7.60 -35.22 6.88
C VAL A 24 -8.79 -36.15 6.60
N LYS A 25 -8.74 -37.35 7.21
CA LYS A 25 -9.85 -38.34 7.09
C LYS A 25 -11.16 -37.79 7.61
N ASN A 26 -11.16 -37.18 8.81
CA ASN A 26 -12.35 -36.63 9.44
C ASN A 26 -12.92 -35.47 8.60
N LYS A 27 -12.06 -34.67 7.96
CA LYS A 27 -12.51 -33.61 7.07
C LYS A 27 -13.20 -34.18 5.82
N PHE A 28 -12.64 -35.21 5.20
CA PHE A 28 -13.32 -35.91 4.10
C PHE A 28 -14.69 -36.44 4.52
N GLU A 29 -14.78 -37.09 5.71
CA GLU A 29 -16.04 -37.58 6.25
C GLU A 29 -17.07 -36.46 6.44
N GLU A 30 -16.64 -35.32 6.98
CA GLU A 30 -17.50 -34.15 7.15
C GLU A 30 -18.01 -33.62 5.80
N VAL A 31 -17.08 -33.45 4.83
CA VAL A 31 -17.41 -32.93 3.50
C VAL A 31 -18.36 -33.89 2.76
N PHE A 32 -18.10 -35.20 2.80
CA PHE A 32 -19.00 -36.16 2.18
C PHE A 32 -20.38 -36.19 2.84
N LYS A 33 -20.48 -36.05 4.18
CA LYS A 33 -21.77 -35.91 4.87
C LYS A 33 -22.56 -34.70 4.38
N LYS A 34 -21.89 -33.54 4.19
CA LYS A 34 -22.54 -32.34 3.63
C LYS A 34 -23.01 -32.58 2.19
N ILE A 35 -22.14 -33.16 1.35
CA ILE A 35 -22.47 -33.48 -0.05
C ILE A 35 -23.67 -34.42 -0.14
N ILE A 36 -23.76 -35.45 0.69
CA ILE A 36 -24.89 -36.39 0.72
C ILE A 36 -26.21 -35.65 0.95
N GLN A 37 -26.22 -34.66 1.84
CA GLN A 37 -27.43 -33.90 2.18
C GLN A 37 -27.88 -32.96 1.05
N GLU A 38 -26.92 -32.40 0.31
CA GLU A 38 -27.18 -31.36 -0.69
C GLU A 38 -27.24 -31.87 -2.14
N ALA A 39 -26.55 -33.00 -2.41
CA ALA A 39 -26.40 -33.52 -3.78
C ALA A 39 -27.72 -34.03 -4.35
N LYS A 40 -27.98 -33.66 -5.60
CA LYS A 40 -29.07 -34.20 -6.41
C LYS A 40 -28.52 -35.31 -7.29
N VAL A 41 -28.72 -36.55 -6.84
CA VAL A 41 -28.30 -37.75 -7.59
C VAL A 41 -29.51 -38.35 -8.33
N PRO A 42 -29.46 -38.52 -9.66
CA PRO A 42 -30.55 -39.13 -10.40
C PRO A 42 -30.91 -40.51 -9.84
N GLY A 43 -32.21 -40.75 -9.61
CA GLY A 43 -32.71 -41.99 -9.01
C GLY A 43 -32.73 -42.06 -7.49
N PHE A 44 -32.28 -41.05 -6.80
CA PHE A 44 -32.31 -40.98 -5.33
C PHE A 44 -32.94 -39.69 -4.81
N ARG A 45 -33.65 -39.81 -3.68
CA ARG A 45 -34.15 -38.63 -2.95
C ARG A 45 -32.96 -37.89 -2.32
N PRO A 46 -32.91 -36.54 -2.32
CA PRO A 46 -31.87 -35.77 -1.65
C PRO A 46 -31.65 -36.28 -0.21
N GLY A 47 -30.40 -36.51 0.16
CA GLY A 47 -30.00 -37.05 1.46
C GLY A 47 -30.00 -38.59 1.57
N HIS A 48 -30.45 -39.33 0.56
CA HIS A 48 -30.60 -40.80 0.61
C HIS A 48 -29.74 -41.54 -0.43
N ALA A 49 -28.86 -40.86 -1.16
CA ALA A 49 -27.96 -41.55 -2.10
C ALA A 49 -26.90 -42.37 -1.35
N PRO A 50 -26.62 -43.62 -1.79
CA PRO A 50 -25.56 -44.42 -1.22
C PRO A 50 -24.20 -43.75 -1.31
N ARG A 51 -23.40 -43.89 -0.26
CA ARG A 51 -22.09 -43.26 -0.13
C ARG A 51 -21.16 -43.56 -1.31
N ASP A 52 -21.12 -44.79 -1.77
CA ASP A 52 -20.26 -45.23 -2.88
C ASP A 52 -20.55 -44.44 -4.19
N ILE A 53 -21.85 -44.14 -4.43
CA ILE A 53 -22.25 -43.37 -5.57
C ILE A 53 -21.82 -41.89 -5.44
N ILE A 54 -22.00 -41.32 -4.27
CA ILE A 54 -21.55 -39.96 -3.95
C ILE A 54 -20.02 -39.86 -4.08
N GLU A 55 -19.27 -40.79 -3.52
CA GLU A 55 -17.80 -40.80 -3.60
C GLU A 55 -17.31 -40.90 -5.06
N LYS A 56 -18.00 -41.67 -5.92
CA LYS A 56 -17.64 -41.74 -7.33
C LYS A 56 -17.98 -40.48 -8.12
N GLN A 57 -19.15 -39.88 -7.87
CA GLN A 57 -19.63 -38.74 -8.66
C GLN A 57 -19.06 -37.41 -8.16
N TYR A 58 -18.83 -37.27 -6.87
CA TYR A 58 -18.45 -36.01 -6.23
C TYR A 58 -17.03 -36.02 -5.65
N SER A 59 -16.20 -37.01 -6.01
CA SER A 59 -14.82 -37.10 -5.51
C SER A 59 -14.03 -35.83 -5.75
N SER A 60 -14.04 -35.31 -6.97
CA SER A 60 -13.31 -34.06 -7.32
C SER A 60 -13.81 -32.87 -6.52
N HIS A 61 -15.12 -32.74 -6.36
CA HIS A 61 -15.74 -31.67 -5.57
C HIS A 61 -15.37 -31.79 -4.08
N ALA A 62 -15.38 -33.02 -3.54
CA ALA A 62 -14.97 -33.26 -2.16
C ALA A 62 -13.50 -32.91 -1.95
N HIS A 63 -12.61 -33.27 -2.87
CA HIS A 63 -11.19 -32.91 -2.81
C HIS A 63 -10.99 -31.39 -2.82
N GLU A 64 -11.68 -30.69 -3.73
CA GLU A 64 -11.62 -29.23 -3.82
C GLU A 64 -12.08 -28.56 -2.52
N GLN A 65 -13.19 -29.05 -1.95
CA GLN A 65 -13.73 -28.50 -0.70
C GLN A 65 -12.80 -28.76 0.50
N VAL A 66 -12.23 -29.96 0.60
CA VAL A 66 -11.24 -30.28 1.63
C VAL A 66 -10.02 -29.39 1.52
N LEU A 67 -9.48 -29.17 0.32
CA LEU A 67 -8.36 -28.25 0.08
C LEU A 67 -8.71 -26.81 0.46
N ARG A 68 -9.88 -26.33 0.06
CA ARG A 68 -10.34 -24.98 0.35
C ARG A 68 -10.45 -24.69 1.85
N GLU A 69 -10.76 -25.71 2.66
CA GLU A 69 -10.89 -25.56 4.11
C GLU A 69 -9.56 -25.82 4.84
N LEU A 70 -8.82 -26.88 4.49
CA LEU A 70 -7.62 -27.28 5.23
C LEU A 70 -6.38 -26.46 4.89
N VAL A 71 -6.18 -26.07 3.64
CA VAL A 71 -4.97 -25.33 3.24
C VAL A 71 -4.85 -23.99 3.98
N PRO A 72 -5.89 -23.12 4.01
CA PRO A 72 -5.80 -21.87 4.77
C PRO A 72 -5.64 -22.11 6.28
N GLN A 73 -6.34 -23.10 6.82
CA GLN A 73 -6.26 -23.43 8.25
C GLN A 73 -4.82 -23.75 8.66
N PHE A 74 -4.20 -24.72 7.98
CA PHE A 74 -2.85 -25.19 8.34
C PHE A 74 -1.76 -24.20 7.95
N TYR A 75 -1.98 -23.40 6.91
CA TYR A 75 -1.11 -22.29 6.57
C TYR A 75 -1.07 -21.26 7.71
N ASN A 76 -2.23 -20.83 8.21
CA ASN A 76 -2.30 -19.88 9.33
C ASN A 76 -1.69 -20.45 10.62
N GLU A 77 -1.89 -21.74 10.87
CA GLU A 77 -1.27 -22.42 12.02
C GLU A 77 0.26 -22.46 11.88
N ALA A 78 0.77 -22.72 10.68
CA ALA A 78 2.20 -22.72 10.39
C ALA A 78 2.83 -21.35 10.61
N ILE A 79 2.22 -20.27 10.08
CA ILE A 79 2.69 -18.89 10.27
C ILE A 79 2.70 -18.52 11.76
N GLY A 80 1.64 -18.86 12.49
CA GLY A 80 1.54 -18.56 13.93
C GLY A 80 2.61 -19.25 14.75
N LYS A 81 2.93 -20.52 14.44
CA LYS A 81 4.02 -21.27 15.10
C LYS A 81 5.39 -20.66 14.82
N GLU A 82 5.65 -20.29 13.59
CA GLU A 82 6.94 -19.73 13.16
C GLU A 82 7.07 -18.24 13.40
N LYS A 83 6.01 -17.58 13.89
CA LYS A 83 5.95 -16.12 14.17
C LYS A 83 6.41 -15.25 12.98
N LEU A 84 6.00 -15.64 11.77
CA LEU A 84 6.36 -14.92 10.55
C LEU A 84 5.44 -13.73 10.35
N ASP A 85 6.02 -12.54 10.15
CA ASP A 85 5.30 -11.30 9.79
C ASP A 85 5.13 -11.25 8.26
N VAL A 86 4.07 -11.91 7.78
CA VAL A 86 3.78 -12.07 6.34
C VAL A 86 3.05 -10.85 5.79
N ILE A 87 3.49 -10.38 4.63
CA ILE A 87 2.97 -9.16 3.99
C ILE A 87 1.68 -9.42 3.21
N GLU A 88 1.63 -10.52 2.46
CA GLU A 88 0.51 -10.84 1.56
C GLU A 88 0.16 -12.33 1.60
N MET A 89 -0.93 -12.67 0.88
CA MET A 89 -1.33 -14.06 0.73
C MET A 89 -0.21 -14.89 0.10
N PRO A 90 -0.03 -16.16 0.55
CA PRO A 90 0.99 -17.06 0.04
C PRO A 90 0.72 -17.47 -1.41
N GLU A 91 1.78 -17.71 -2.14
CA GLU A 91 1.70 -18.52 -3.35
C GLU A 91 1.77 -19.99 -2.96
N ILE A 92 0.65 -20.71 -3.11
CA ILE A 92 0.57 -22.14 -2.79
C ILE A 92 0.97 -22.97 -3.99
N ARG A 93 1.91 -23.89 -3.80
CA ARG A 93 2.43 -24.83 -4.81
C ARG A 93 2.53 -26.25 -4.28
N ASP A 94 2.75 -27.20 -5.17
CA ASP A 94 3.03 -28.61 -4.85
C ASP A 94 1.96 -29.24 -3.93
N VAL A 95 0.68 -28.90 -4.14
CA VAL A 95 -0.43 -29.42 -3.33
C VAL A 95 -0.67 -30.87 -3.68
N LYS A 96 -0.55 -31.76 -2.67
CA LYS A 96 -0.88 -33.18 -2.77
C LYS A 96 -1.87 -33.53 -1.67
N LEU A 97 -3.01 -34.05 -2.07
CA LEU A 97 -4.07 -34.47 -1.15
C LEU A 97 -4.44 -35.94 -1.41
N ASP A 98 -4.27 -36.75 -0.39
CA ASP A 98 -4.77 -38.11 -0.33
C ASP A 98 -5.85 -38.23 0.77
N ARG A 99 -6.55 -39.34 0.85
CA ARG A 99 -7.59 -39.53 1.88
C ARG A 99 -7.11 -39.39 3.33
N SER A 100 -5.82 -39.52 3.57
CA SER A 100 -5.23 -39.50 4.92
C SER A 100 -4.05 -38.55 5.08
N SER A 101 -3.68 -37.85 4.02
CA SER A 101 -2.56 -36.90 4.05
C SER A 101 -2.79 -35.73 3.15
N LEU A 102 -2.30 -34.56 3.58
CA LEU A 102 -2.24 -33.32 2.81
C LEU A 102 -0.83 -32.75 2.93
N SER A 103 -0.22 -32.42 1.82
CA SER A 103 1.02 -31.65 1.81
C SER A 103 0.94 -30.53 0.80
N PHE A 104 1.58 -29.42 1.13
CA PHE A 104 1.70 -28.27 0.23
C PHE A 104 2.92 -27.42 0.60
N LYS A 105 3.35 -26.59 -0.36
CA LYS A 105 4.35 -25.55 -0.13
C LYS A 105 3.72 -24.18 -0.29
N ALA A 106 4.04 -23.29 0.63
CA ALA A 106 3.62 -21.89 0.59
C ALA A 106 4.85 -20.99 0.48
N THR A 107 4.94 -20.21 -0.58
CA THR A 107 5.96 -19.16 -0.70
C THR A 107 5.37 -17.85 -0.21
N VAL A 108 6.03 -17.22 0.77
CA VAL A 108 5.57 -15.99 1.40
C VAL A 108 6.65 -14.91 1.36
N GLU A 109 6.22 -13.65 1.26
CA GLU A 109 7.08 -12.50 1.50
C GLU A 109 6.86 -11.98 2.92
N ILE A 110 7.96 -11.76 3.64
CA ILE A 110 7.96 -11.23 5.01
C ILE A 110 8.50 -9.79 5.01
N ASN A 111 8.14 -9.03 6.05
CA ASN A 111 8.69 -7.70 6.24
C ASN A 111 10.22 -7.76 6.34
N PRO A 112 10.95 -6.91 5.57
CA PRO A 112 12.39 -6.84 5.67
C PRO A 112 12.83 -6.27 7.03
N GLU A 113 13.94 -6.78 7.55
CA GLU A 113 14.63 -6.15 8.67
C GLU A 113 15.37 -4.91 8.17
N ILE A 114 14.94 -3.73 8.59
CA ILE A 114 15.51 -2.47 8.13
C ILE A 114 16.36 -1.89 9.25
N PRO A 115 17.68 -1.76 9.06
CA PRO A 115 18.57 -1.23 10.09
C PRO A 115 18.51 0.30 10.16
N VAL A 116 17.33 0.85 10.45
CA VAL A 116 17.18 2.31 10.60
C VAL A 116 17.94 2.79 11.84
N LYS A 117 18.92 3.66 11.60
CA LYS A 117 19.78 4.30 12.63
C LYS A 117 19.74 5.81 12.43
N ASN A 118 20.08 6.54 13.50
CA ASN A 118 20.29 8.00 13.45
C ASN A 118 19.11 8.80 12.84
N TYR A 119 17.87 8.36 13.07
CA TYR A 119 16.68 9.06 12.61
C TYR A 119 16.24 10.21 13.52
N LYS A 120 16.85 10.37 14.70
CA LYS A 120 16.66 11.53 15.60
C LYS A 120 17.77 12.55 15.38
N GLY A 121 17.44 13.82 15.51
CA GLY A 121 18.42 14.90 15.37
C GLY A 121 18.89 15.14 13.94
N ILE A 122 18.10 14.76 12.93
CA ILE A 122 18.39 15.06 11.52
C ILE A 122 18.51 16.59 11.37
N LYS A 123 19.58 17.05 10.74
CA LYS A 123 19.76 18.47 10.46
C LYS A 123 18.78 18.91 9.39
N VAL A 124 18.02 19.95 9.69
CA VAL A 124 17.03 20.53 8.80
C VAL A 124 17.33 21.99 8.61
N ASN A 125 17.50 22.41 7.36
CA ASN A 125 17.74 23.79 7.02
C ASN A 125 16.41 24.50 6.69
N TYR A 126 16.13 25.61 7.34
CA TYR A 126 14.95 26.42 7.03
C TYR A 126 15.33 27.87 6.74
N LYS A 127 14.53 28.54 5.94
CA LYS A 127 14.65 29.98 5.69
C LYS A 127 13.45 30.70 6.27
N LYS A 128 13.70 31.86 6.86
CA LYS A 128 12.60 32.72 7.31
C LYS A 128 11.78 33.16 6.10
N ILE A 129 10.51 32.85 6.13
CA ILE A 129 9.61 33.19 5.02
C ILE A 129 9.25 34.66 5.09
N THR A 130 9.55 35.37 4.01
CA THR A 130 9.17 36.77 3.81
C THR A 130 8.44 36.89 2.46
N VAL A 131 7.46 37.76 2.39
CA VAL A 131 6.75 38.09 1.18
C VAL A 131 7.22 39.48 0.73
N ALA A 132 7.85 39.54 -0.43
CA ALA A 132 8.31 40.81 -0.97
C ALA A 132 7.14 41.56 -1.66
N ALA A 133 7.15 42.88 -1.58
CA ALA A 133 6.11 43.74 -2.27
C ALA A 133 6.01 43.46 -3.77
N ASP A 134 7.15 43.13 -4.42
CA ASP A 134 7.17 42.76 -5.85
C ASP A 134 6.43 41.44 -6.15
N GLU A 135 6.37 40.51 -5.21
CA GLU A 135 5.65 39.26 -5.39
C GLU A 135 4.14 39.48 -5.32
N ILE A 136 3.69 40.35 -4.42
CA ILE A 136 2.29 40.77 -4.33
C ILE A 136 1.92 41.44 -5.62
N LYS A 137 2.73 42.40 -6.10
CA LYS A 137 2.50 43.11 -7.34
C LYS A 137 2.40 42.20 -8.55
N ARG A 138 3.32 41.22 -8.72
CA ARG A 138 3.27 40.23 -9.81
C ARG A 138 1.99 39.40 -9.78
N ASN A 139 1.54 38.98 -8.59
CA ASN A 139 0.28 38.25 -8.46
C ASN A 139 -0.93 39.09 -8.85
N ILE A 140 -0.93 40.37 -8.48
CA ILE A 140 -1.96 41.31 -8.87
C ILE A 140 -1.94 41.53 -10.39
N ASP A 141 -0.76 41.74 -11.00
CA ASP A 141 -0.62 41.90 -12.44
C ASP A 141 -1.10 40.67 -13.21
N SER A 142 -0.77 39.47 -12.73
CA SER A 142 -1.27 38.21 -13.28
C SER A 142 -2.79 38.06 -13.18
N LEU A 143 -3.40 38.50 -12.07
CA LEU A 143 -4.86 38.56 -11.92
C LEU A 143 -5.50 39.54 -12.89
N LYS A 144 -4.88 40.71 -13.12
CA LYS A 144 -5.33 41.69 -14.12
C LYS A 144 -5.36 41.08 -15.52
N GLU A 145 -4.23 40.49 -15.93
CA GLU A 145 -4.11 39.87 -17.26
C GLU A 145 -5.14 38.75 -17.45
N SER A 146 -5.32 37.89 -16.46
CA SER A 146 -6.27 36.77 -16.54
C SER A 146 -7.72 37.24 -16.67
N ARG A 147 -8.05 38.40 -16.10
CA ARG A 147 -9.41 38.99 -16.12
C ARG A 147 -9.59 40.10 -17.16
N LYS A 148 -8.54 40.46 -17.91
CA LYS A 148 -8.55 41.54 -18.92
C LYS A 148 -9.05 42.88 -18.37
N ILE A 149 -8.56 43.26 -17.19
CA ILE A 149 -8.94 44.51 -16.49
C ILE A 149 -7.74 45.45 -16.51
N ASP A 150 -7.93 46.69 -16.92
CA ASP A 150 -6.85 47.65 -17.11
C ASP A 150 -6.51 48.48 -15.86
N MET A 151 -7.45 48.68 -14.94
CA MET A 151 -7.27 49.52 -13.75
C MET A 151 -7.28 48.70 -12.45
N LEU A 152 -6.36 49.03 -11.57
CA LEU A 152 -6.24 48.47 -10.20
C LEU A 152 -6.87 49.51 -9.24
N ASP A 153 -8.13 49.27 -8.89
CA ASP A 153 -8.89 50.11 -7.96
C ASP A 153 -9.78 49.24 -7.05
N ASP A 154 -10.51 49.88 -6.17
CA ASP A 154 -11.46 49.19 -5.27
C ASP A 154 -12.59 48.49 -6.06
N THR A 155 -12.88 48.92 -7.29
CA THR A 155 -13.86 48.28 -8.16
C THR A 155 -13.34 46.92 -8.61
N PHE A 156 -12.05 46.85 -8.94
CA PHE A 156 -11.37 45.56 -9.23
C PHE A 156 -11.39 44.66 -8.02
N ALA A 157 -11.00 45.14 -6.82
CA ALA A 157 -11.02 44.37 -5.62
C ALA A 157 -12.41 43.77 -5.31
N LYS A 158 -13.45 44.59 -5.47
CA LYS A 158 -14.86 44.15 -5.33
C LYS A 158 -15.25 43.08 -6.36
N SER A 159 -14.75 43.16 -7.57
CA SER A 159 -15.02 42.19 -8.65
C SER A 159 -14.43 40.80 -8.33
N VAL A 160 -13.38 40.73 -7.52
CA VAL A 160 -12.73 39.49 -7.06
C VAL A 160 -13.13 39.07 -5.63
N GLY A 161 -14.09 39.83 -5.05
CA GLY A 161 -14.70 39.46 -3.76
C GLY A 161 -14.09 40.10 -2.52
N TYR A 162 -13.27 41.14 -2.68
CA TYR A 162 -12.68 41.91 -1.56
C TYR A 162 -13.28 43.31 -1.49
N PRO A 163 -13.40 43.90 -0.29
CA PRO A 163 -14.04 45.19 -0.09
C PRO A 163 -13.27 46.35 -0.72
N ASP A 164 -11.95 46.32 -0.72
CA ASP A 164 -11.04 47.30 -1.25
C ASP A 164 -9.70 46.69 -1.69
N LEU A 165 -8.84 47.48 -2.30
CA LEU A 165 -7.54 47.04 -2.81
C LEU A 165 -6.59 46.62 -1.67
N ALA A 166 -6.63 47.30 -0.52
CA ALA A 166 -5.76 47.01 0.61
C ALA A 166 -6.07 45.62 1.23
N GLU A 167 -7.34 45.25 1.32
CA GLU A 167 -7.74 43.92 1.79
C GLU A 167 -7.40 42.81 0.78
N LEU A 168 -7.47 43.10 -0.52
CA LEU A 168 -6.99 42.17 -1.56
C LEU A 168 -5.47 41.94 -1.44
N GLU A 169 -4.68 43.02 -1.26
CA GLU A 169 -3.22 42.91 -1.09
C GLU A 169 -2.86 42.08 0.15
N LYS A 170 -3.52 42.32 1.28
CA LYS A 170 -3.31 41.52 2.50
C LYS A 170 -3.67 40.03 2.31
N ALA A 171 -4.75 39.79 1.57
CA ALA A 171 -5.18 38.40 1.30
C ALA A 171 -4.17 37.68 0.40
N LEU A 172 -3.64 38.36 -0.62
CA LEU A 172 -2.60 37.87 -1.52
C LEU A 172 -1.28 37.63 -0.75
N GLU A 173 -0.88 38.57 0.11
CA GLU A 173 0.29 38.43 0.97
C GLU A 173 0.18 37.15 1.82
N ARG A 174 -0.98 36.94 2.49
CA ARG A 174 -1.25 35.74 3.29
C ARG A 174 -1.24 34.51 2.43
N GLN A 175 -1.81 34.53 1.25
CA GLN A 175 -1.83 33.39 0.33
C GLN A 175 -0.42 33.00 -0.13
N ILE A 176 0.40 33.99 -0.52
CA ILE A 176 1.81 33.78 -0.92
C ILE A 176 2.62 33.24 0.26
N PHE A 177 2.42 33.79 1.46
CA PHE A 177 3.07 33.31 2.67
C PHE A 177 2.76 31.82 2.93
N LEU A 178 1.48 31.45 2.92
CA LEU A 178 1.05 30.06 3.12
C LEU A 178 1.58 29.12 2.02
N GLN A 179 1.61 29.60 0.77
CA GLN A 179 2.17 28.83 -0.34
C GLN A 179 3.67 28.56 -0.14
N LYS A 180 4.44 29.58 0.25
CA LYS A 180 5.87 29.43 0.56
C LYS A 180 6.11 28.52 1.76
N GLU A 181 5.29 28.66 2.80
CA GLU A 181 5.35 27.78 3.98
C GLU A 181 5.13 26.30 3.60
N ASN A 182 4.10 26.03 2.84
CA ASN A 182 3.83 24.67 2.35
C ASN A 182 4.96 24.14 1.46
N GLN A 183 5.49 24.95 0.55
CA GLN A 183 6.62 24.57 -0.29
C GLN A 183 7.89 24.28 0.53
N GLN A 184 8.18 25.11 1.53
CA GLN A 184 9.31 24.90 2.41
C GLN A 184 9.14 23.64 3.24
N ARG A 185 7.94 23.43 3.78
CA ARG A 185 7.61 22.20 4.53
C ARG A 185 7.80 20.94 3.67
N GLN A 186 7.29 20.92 2.44
CA GLN A 186 7.50 19.80 1.52
C GLN A 186 8.99 19.53 1.26
N LYS A 187 9.77 20.57 1.00
CA LYS A 187 11.21 20.43 0.78
C LYS A 187 11.93 19.83 1.99
N ILE A 188 11.53 20.25 3.19
CA ILE A 188 12.09 19.74 4.45
C ILE A 188 11.71 18.27 4.65
N GLU A 189 10.44 17.90 4.39
CA GLU A 189 9.97 16.53 4.47
C GLU A 189 10.71 15.63 3.46
N ASP A 190 10.91 16.11 2.23
CA ASP A 190 11.68 15.41 1.19
C ASP A 190 13.17 15.23 1.59
N GLU A 191 13.80 16.25 2.16
CA GLU A 191 15.17 16.20 2.66
C GLU A 191 15.33 15.20 3.81
N ILE A 192 14.39 15.16 4.75
CA ILE A 192 14.36 14.16 5.80
C ILE A 192 14.24 12.75 5.22
N ILE A 193 13.31 12.53 4.30
CA ILE A 193 13.10 11.25 3.63
C ILE A 193 14.37 10.81 2.88
N GLU A 194 15.00 11.71 2.15
CA GLU A 194 16.23 11.42 1.42
C GLU A 194 17.36 11.03 2.39
N ASN A 195 17.56 11.79 3.46
CA ASN A 195 18.56 11.48 4.48
C ASN A 195 18.31 10.12 5.17
N LEU A 196 17.05 9.74 5.38
CA LEU A 196 16.70 8.45 5.98
C LEU A 196 16.92 7.27 5.03
N THR A 197 16.76 7.48 3.73
CA THR A 197 16.69 6.37 2.75
C THR A 197 17.98 6.18 1.96
N LYS A 198 18.83 7.19 1.80
CA LYS A 198 19.99 7.17 0.89
C LYS A 198 21.01 6.07 1.22
N ASP A 199 21.28 5.84 2.51
CA ASP A 199 22.29 4.89 2.98
C ASP A 199 21.69 3.50 3.32
N LEU A 200 20.38 3.32 3.08
CA LEU A 200 19.69 2.06 3.33
C LEU A 200 19.59 1.26 2.02
N ASP A 201 20.22 0.10 2.02
CA ASP A 201 20.09 -0.89 0.95
C ASP A 201 19.45 -2.15 1.52
N PHE A 202 18.22 -2.46 1.08
CA PHE A 202 17.51 -3.68 1.43
C PHE A 202 16.56 -4.09 0.31
N LYS A 203 16.29 -5.37 0.22
CA LYS A 203 15.41 -5.91 -0.81
C LYS A 203 13.97 -5.52 -0.52
N LEU A 204 13.31 -4.93 -1.51
CA LEU A 204 11.89 -4.57 -1.42
C LEU A 204 11.02 -5.78 -1.73
N PRO A 205 9.94 -6.02 -0.94
CA PRO A 205 8.93 -7.01 -1.29
C PRO A 205 8.25 -6.65 -2.61
N GLN A 206 8.32 -7.59 -3.57
CA GLN A 206 7.79 -7.34 -4.91
C GLN A 206 6.27 -7.19 -4.91
N SER A 207 5.61 -7.88 -4.01
CA SER A 207 4.16 -7.76 -3.79
C SER A 207 3.75 -6.34 -3.44
N LEU A 208 4.45 -5.67 -2.50
CA LEU A 208 4.19 -4.27 -2.14
C LEU A 208 4.46 -3.32 -3.32
N VAL A 209 5.56 -3.55 -4.05
CA VAL A 209 5.88 -2.74 -5.23
C VAL A 209 4.78 -2.88 -6.29
N ASN A 210 4.37 -4.10 -6.59
CA ASN A 210 3.31 -4.35 -7.57
C ASN A 210 1.99 -3.69 -7.15
N ARG A 211 1.60 -3.80 -5.87
CA ARG A 211 0.39 -3.15 -5.34
C ARG A 211 0.47 -1.63 -5.51
N GLN A 212 1.61 -1.03 -5.16
CA GLN A 212 1.81 0.41 -5.29
C GLN A 212 1.76 0.86 -6.76
N VAL A 213 2.38 0.11 -7.67
CA VAL A 213 2.31 0.39 -9.12
C VAL A 213 0.87 0.35 -9.62
N GLN A 214 0.08 -0.66 -9.22
CA GLN A 214 -1.33 -0.75 -9.62
C GLN A 214 -2.17 0.41 -9.07
N GLU A 215 -1.89 0.85 -7.86
CA GLU A 215 -2.56 1.99 -7.27
C GLU A 215 -2.23 3.30 -7.99
N MET A 216 -0.94 3.54 -8.25
CA MET A 216 -0.48 4.70 -9.03
C MET A 216 -1.05 4.68 -10.46
N LEU A 217 -1.12 3.50 -11.10
CA LEU A 217 -1.73 3.35 -12.43
C LEU A 217 -3.21 3.71 -12.41
N ARG A 218 -3.94 3.26 -11.39
CA ARG A 218 -5.36 3.60 -11.24
C ARG A 218 -5.56 5.11 -11.13
N HIS A 219 -4.75 5.80 -10.32
CA HIS A 219 -4.80 7.26 -10.21
C HIS A 219 -4.44 7.95 -11.53
N ALA A 220 -3.37 7.52 -12.19
CA ALA A 220 -2.97 8.07 -13.48
C ALA A 220 -4.06 7.91 -14.55
N LYS A 221 -4.74 6.76 -14.61
CA LYS A 221 -5.88 6.53 -15.52
C LYS A 221 -7.04 7.48 -15.25
N VAL A 222 -7.36 7.72 -13.96
CA VAL A 222 -8.41 8.69 -13.58
C VAL A 222 -8.02 10.10 -13.99
N ASP A 223 -6.78 10.53 -13.73
CA ASP A 223 -6.31 11.87 -14.11
C ASP A 223 -6.31 12.09 -15.63
N LEU A 224 -5.92 11.07 -16.40
CA LEU A 224 -5.98 11.13 -17.86
C LEU A 224 -7.42 11.19 -18.36
N ALA A 225 -8.33 10.44 -17.77
CA ALA A 225 -9.75 10.49 -18.10
C ALA A 225 -10.37 11.87 -17.77
N MET A 226 -10.01 12.47 -16.63
CA MET A 226 -10.43 13.83 -16.25
C MET A 226 -9.92 14.90 -17.24
N LYS A 227 -8.76 14.65 -17.87
CA LYS A 227 -8.21 15.51 -18.95
C LYS A 227 -8.88 15.25 -20.31
N GLY A 228 -9.89 14.38 -20.38
CA GLY A 228 -10.64 14.10 -21.59
C GLY A 228 -9.98 13.12 -22.56
N ILE A 229 -8.98 12.36 -22.12
CA ILE A 229 -8.33 11.33 -22.95
C ILE A 229 -9.26 10.10 -23.03
N PRO A 230 -9.60 9.60 -24.23
CA PRO A 230 -10.42 8.41 -24.39
C PRO A 230 -9.80 7.16 -23.75
N ARG A 231 -10.66 6.30 -23.21
CA ARG A 231 -10.25 5.09 -22.49
C ARG A 231 -9.36 4.16 -23.34
N GLU A 232 -9.68 4.02 -24.62
CA GLU A 232 -8.91 3.18 -25.55
C GLU A 232 -7.44 3.63 -25.63
N LYS A 233 -7.19 4.95 -25.70
CA LYS A 233 -5.83 5.51 -25.72
C LYS A 233 -5.11 5.35 -24.39
N ILE A 234 -5.84 5.40 -23.27
CA ILE A 234 -5.27 5.16 -21.93
C ILE A 234 -4.82 3.70 -21.82
N ASP A 235 -5.66 2.76 -22.30
CA ASP A 235 -5.35 1.33 -22.23
C ASP A 235 -4.20 0.94 -23.19
N GLU A 236 -4.06 1.61 -24.33
CA GLU A 236 -2.90 1.45 -25.24
C GLU A 236 -1.57 1.85 -24.57
N GLN A 237 -1.59 2.90 -23.74
CA GLN A 237 -0.40 3.41 -23.05
C GLN A 237 -0.13 2.72 -21.69
N GLU A 238 -0.97 1.78 -21.27
CA GLU A 238 -0.86 1.17 -19.95
C GLU A 238 0.49 0.52 -19.69
N LYS A 239 1.04 -0.20 -20.68
CA LYS A 239 2.37 -0.86 -20.53
C LYS A 239 3.51 0.12 -20.31
N GLU A 240 3.45 1.27 -20.98
CA GLU A 240 4.43 2.32 -20.85
C GLU A 240 4.27 3.05 -19.50
N LEU A 241 3.03 3.33 -19.11
CA LEU A 241 2.71 3.88 -17.79
C LEU A 241 3.23 2.99 -16.66
N LEU A 242 2.97 1.69 -16.71
CA LEU A 242 3.47 0.73 -15.73
C LEU A 242 5.00 0.78 -15.58
N LYS A 243 5.71 0.79 -16.70
CA LYS A 243 7.18 0.86 -16.71
C LYS A 243 7.71 2.17 -16.11
N ASN A 244 7.03 3.28 -16.40
CA ASN A 244 7.43 4.61 -15.90
C ASN A 244 7.08 4.80 -14.42
N LEU A 245 6.03 4.15 -13.92
CA LEU A 245 5.61 4.23 -12.52
C LEU A 245 6.41 3.33 -11.58
N GLU A 246 7.02 2.26 -12.09
CA GLU A 246 7.73 1.27 -11.25
C GLU A 246 8.88 1.88 -10.41
N PRO A 247 9.77 2.75 -10.93
CA PRO A 247 10.83 3.35 -10.13
C PRO A 247 10.30 4.20 -8.99
N GLU A 248 9.26 4.98 -9.25
CA GLU A 248 8.62 5.83 -8.24
C GLU A 248 7.88 4.99 -7.19
N ALA A 249 7.19 3.94 -7.60
CA ALA A 249 6.56 2.99 -6.70
C ALA A 249 7.58 2.31 -5.77
N LYS A 250 8.75 1.91 -6.30
CA LYS A 250 9.84 1.37 -5.48
C LYS A 250 10.33 2.38 -4.44
N LYS A 251 10.47 3.65 -4.82
CA LYS A 251 10.85 4.73 -3.90
C LYS A 251 9.81 4.90 -2.79
N GLN A 252 8.53 4.96 -3.14
CA GLN A 252 7.44 5.13 -2.19
C GLN A 252 7.33 3.94 -1.22
N VAL A 253 7.44 2.71 -1.72
CA VAL A 253 7.48 1.51 -0.87
C VAL A 253 8.68 1.51 0.07
N LYS A 254 9.87 1.91 -0.41
CA LYS A 254 11.07 2.04 0.42
C LYS A 254 10.83 3.03 1.56
N VAL A 255 10.31 4.22 1.25
CA VAL A 255 9.98 5.25 2.24
C VAL A 255 8.97 4.73 3.26
N TYR A 256 7.87 4.13 2.79
CA TYR A 256 6.85 3.57 3.67
C TYR A 256 7.41 2.55 4.66
N LEU A 257 8.24 1.62 4.19
CA LEU A 257 8.83 0.58 5.03
C LEU A 257 9.80 1.17 6.07
N VAL A 258 10.58 2.18 5.71
CA VAL A 258 11.47 2.89 6.64
C VAL A 258 10.67 3.61 7.72
N LEU A 259 9.60 4.33 7.34
CA LEU A 259 8.72 5.01 8.28
C LEU A 259 7.99 4.00 9.19
N ALA A 260 7.53 2.87 8.65
CA ALA A 260 6.89 1.82 9.45
C ALA A 260 7.84 1.22 10.49
N GLU A 261 9.13 1.06 10.15
CA GLU A 261 10.12 0.59 11.11
C GLU A 261 10.39 1.62 12.22
N ILE A 262 10.43 2.92 11.89
CA ILE A 262 10.53 3.99 12.88
C ILE A 262 9.28 3.98 13.77
N ALA A 263 8.09 3.83 13.18
CA ALA A 263 6.83 3.76 13.93
C ALA A 263 6.84 2.62 14.95
N LYS A 264 7.31 1.43 14.56
CA LYS A 264 7.48 0.29 15.47
C LYS A 264 8.42 0.62 16.64
N LYS A 265 9.55 1.27 16.37
CA LYS A 265 10.54 1.65 17.39
C LYS A 265 10.03 2.72 18.37
N GLU A 266 9.23 3.64 17.90
CA GLU A 266 8.67 4.74 18.70
C GLU A 266 7.24 4.47 19.20
N ASN A 267 6.74 3.23 19.06
CA ASN A 267 5.40 2.81 19.45
C ASN A 267 4.26 3.67 18.84
N ILE A 268 4.46 4.12 17.62
CA ILE A 268 3.44 4.83 16.84
C ILE A 268 2.53 3.80 16.17
N VAL A 269 1.21 4.01 16.26
CA VAL A 269 0.23 3.09 15.69
C VAL A 269 0.36 3.02 14.17
N LEU A 270 0.40 1.79 13.63
CA LEU A 270 0.45 1.52 12.19
C LEU A 270 -0.96 1.61 11.58
N ASP A 271 -1.42 2.83 11.37
CA ASP A 271 -2.69 3.14 10.70
C ASP A 271 -2.45 3.96 9.43
N ASP A 272 -3.52 4.35 8.72
CA ASP A 272 -3.43 5.16 7.48
C ASP A 272 -2.73 6.51 7.70
N ARG A 273 -2.67 7.00 8.94
CA ARG A 273 -2.01 8.25 9.33
C ARG A 273 -0.57 8.03 9.82
N MET A 274 -0.10 6.79 9.84
CA MET A 274 1.25 6.47 10.33
C MET A 274 2.34 7.32 9.66
N PRO A 275 2.38 7.49 8.33
CA PRO A 275 3.43 8.30 7.69
C PRO A 275 3.45 9.74 8.18
N SER A 276 2.28 10.37 8.32
CA SER A 276 2.16 11.73 8.84
C SER A 276 2.60 11.84 10.29
N LYS A 277 2.20 10.89 11.15
CA LYS A 277 2.59 10.88 12.57
C LYS A 277 4.10 10.70 12.76
N VAL A 278 4.70 9.83 11.95
CA VAL A 278 6.16 9.63 11.98
C VAL A 278 6.87 10.87 11.47
N MET A 279 6.37 11.52 10.42
CA MET A 279 6.95 12.77 9.92
C MET A 279 6.87 13.89 10.97
N GLU A 280 5.73 14.05 11.65
CA GLU A 280 5.58 14.99 12.76
C GLU A 280 6.57 14.70 13.89
N PHE A 281 6.76 13.43 14.23
CA PHE A 281 7.77 13.02 15.22
C PHE A 281 9.19 13.39 14.76
N LEU A 282 9.55 13.09 13.52
CA LEU A 282 10.87 13.41 12.95
C LEU A 282 11.15 14.90 12.91
N LEU A 283 10.17 15.71 12.52
CA LEU A 283 10.25 17.17 12.51
C LEU A 283 10.44 17.75 13.93
N ARG A 284 9.78 17.15 14.93
CA ARG A 284 9.94 17.56 16.33
C ARG A 284 11.32 17.23 16.88
N GLU A 285 11.88 16.08 16.51
CA GLU A 285 13.20 15.62 16.95
C GLU A 285 14.34 16.17 16.08
N ALA A 286 14.04 16.91 15.01
CA ALA A 286 15.01 17.46 14.08
C ALA A 286 15.84 18.58 14.71
N ASN A 287 17.08 18.74 14.22
CA ASN A 287 17.96 19.84 14.59
C ASN A 287 17.82 20.96 13.54
N TRP A 288 17.02 21.98 13.89
CA TRP A 288 16.70 23.08 13.02
C TRP A 288 17.84 24.09 12.93
N GLN A 289 18.27 24.40 11.72
CA GLN A 289 19.32 25.39 11.44
C GLN A 289 18.76 26.44 10.45
N GLU A 290 18.82 27.72 10.88
CA GLU A 290 18.43 28.81 9.98
C GLU A 290 19.53 29.01 8.93
N SER A 291 19.14 28.87 7.66
CA SER A 291 20.05 29.15 6.54
C SER A 291 19.91 30.60 6.10
N SER A 292 21.02 31.25 5.98
CA SER A 292 21.15 32.65 5.55
C SER A 292 20.61 32.84 4.13
#